data_ae40c9109119c58b8f0551f854c67a28
#
_entry.id   ae40c9109119c58b8f0551f854c67a28
#
_cell.length_a   1.000
_cell.length_b   1.000
_cell.length_c   1.000
_cell.angle_alpha   90.00
_cell.angle_beta   90.00
_cell.angle_gamma   90.00
#
_symmetry.space_group_name_H-M   'P 1'
#
loop_
_entity.id
_entity.type
_entity.pdbx_description
1 polymer ?
#
loop_
_entity_poly.entity_id
_entity_poly.type
_entity_poly.pdbx_seq_one_letter_code
_entity_poly.pdbx_strand_id
1 'polypeptide(L)'
;MMDTAAVVVTYNRSELLRKNILCLLNQKDAQCDIYVIDNASTDSTREIVLAFNDARIHYFNTGSNLGGAGGFEWGIRQAVEDGYSFVWVMDDDTFPESRALDELMQASLNLIGKWGALSSAVYWTDGSMCRANRQKKTLFRFVSDKELERGEPVRVKMASFVSLLVKADVIRELGLPYGEYFIWTDDYEYTGRISRHYDVYVVPKSVVVHAMKSNAKINLASENTDRISRYRYVYRNDVHCYRQYGLKGWLYLLAKFSYTVLDVLFHAKNDRLGRLKIVFRGFIDGLSFNPVRKTTHGGGGTGITL
;
A
#
# COMPACT_ATOMS: atom_id res chain seq x y z
N MET A 1 24.92 -5.49 7.65
CA MET A 1 23.74 -5.38 6.78
C MET A 1 22.57 -4.99 7.68
N MET A 2 21.77 -4.01 7.32
CA MET A 2 20.57 -3.68 8.09
C MET A 2 19.52 -4.79 7.92
N ASP A 3 18.69 -5.01 8.95
CA ASP A 3 17.68 -6.09 8.87
C ASP A 3 16.42 -5.68 8.11
N THR A 4 16.28 -4.40 7.78
CA THR A 4 15.07 -3.82 7.17
C THR A 4 15.42 -3.10 5.87
N ALA A 5 14.68 -3.41 4.81
CA ALA A 5 14.62 -2.62 3.58
C ALA A 5 13.32 -1.81 3.53
N ALA A 6 13.40 -0.50 3.38
CA ALA A 6 12.27 0.36 3.08
C ALA A 6 12.05 0.37 1.55
N VAL A 7 10.95 -0.17 1.08
CA VAL A 7 10.57 -0.19 -0.34
C VAL A 7 9.65 0.97 -0.63
N VAL A 8 10.12 1.92 -1.44
CA VAL A 8 9.39 3.14 -1.84
C VAL A 8 9.09 3.08 -3.33
N VAL A 9 7.82 3.08 -3.68
CA VAL A 9 7.39 3.08 -5.11
C VAL A 9 7.10 4.51 -5.55
N THR A 10 7.65 4.90 -6.70
CA THR A 10 7.48 6.26 -7.24
C THR A 10 7.17 6.26 -8.74
N TYR A 11 6.49 7.31 -9.21
CA TYR A 11 6.29 7.59 -10.61
C TYR A 11 6.01 9.09 -10.85
N ASN A 12 6.97 9.80 -11.45
CA ASN A 12 6.87 11.23 -11.77
C ASN A 12 6.49 12.12 -10.57
N ARG A 13 7.19 11.92 -9.43
CA ARG A 13 6.96 12.64 -8.17
C ARG A 13 8.27 12.96 -7.43
N SER A 14 9.29 13.38 -8.16
CA SER A 14 10.66 13.56 -7.68
C SER A 14 10.77 14.37 -6.38
N GLU A 15 10.00 15.46 -6.21
CA GLU A 15 10.05 16.31 -5.01
C GLU A 15 9.41 15.64 -3.76
N LEU A 16 8.35 14.84 -3.94
CA LEU A 16 7.75 14.08 -2.85
C LEU A 16 8.69 12.96 -2.42
N LEU A 17 9.22 12.21 -3.39
CA LEU A 17 10.22 11.19 -3.15
C LEU A 17 11.45 11.74 -2.41
N ARG A 18 11.96 12.91 -2.80
CA ARG A 18 13.08 13.55 -2.10
C ARG A 18 12.80 13.74 -0.61
N LYS A 19 11.60 14.24 -0.28
CA LYS A 19 11.17 14.41 1.12
C LYS A 19 11.03 13.07 1.85
N ASN A 20 10.47 12.06 1.19
CA ASN A 20 10.34 10.71 1.74
C ASN A 20 11.71 10.13 2.09
N ILE A 21 12.68 10.16 1.15
CA ILE A 21 14.05 9.69 1.38
C ILE A 21 14.70 10.40 2.56
N LEU A 22 14.55 11.73 2.68
CA LEU A 22 15.05 12.47 3.82
C LEU A 22 14.45 11.99 5.15
N CYS A 23 13.15 11.70 5.21
CA CYS A 23 12.51 11.14 6.39
C CYS A 23 13.06 9.74 6.73
N LEU A 24 13.34 8.91 5.74
CA LEU A 24 13.90 7.57 5.93
C LEU A 24 15.37 7.63 6.39
N LEU A 25 16.18 8.49 5.81
CA LEU A 25 17.58 8.68 6.23
C LEU A 25 17.70 9.22 7.66
N ASN A 26 16.69 9.98 8.13
CA ASN A 26 16.64 10.57 9.47
C ASN A 26 15.92 9.71 10.52
N GLN A 27 15.65 8.41 10.23
CA GLN A 27 15.12 7.51 11.25
C GLN A 27 16.12 7.34 12.40
N LYS A 28 15.61 7.40 13.64
CA LYS A 28 16.37 7.28 14.88
C LYS A 28 16.18 5.90 15.48
N ASP A 29 17.22 5.42 16.19
CA ASP A 29 17.24 4.16 16.94
C ASP A 29 17.10 2.89 16.09
N ALA A 30 16.29 2.90 15.03
CA ALA A 30 16.23 1.85 14.00
C ALA A 30 16.52 2.47 12.62
N GLN A 31 17.33 1.79 11.81
CA GLN A 31 17.70 2.23 10.46
C GLN A 31 17.32 1.20 9.42
N CYS A 32 17.24 1.63 8.15
CA CYS A 32 16.91 0.78 7.02
C CYS A 32 17.74 1.16 5.78
N ASP A 33 17.94 0.20 4.90
CA ASP A 33 18.30 0.49 3.51
C ASP A 33 17.04 0.93 2.74
N ILE A 34 17.20 1.75 1.72
CA ILE A 34 16.10 2.39 1.00
C ILE A 34 16.10 1.89 -0.45
N TYR A 35 15.09 1.13 -0.83
CA TYR A 35 14.86 0.60 -2.16
C TYR A 35 13.87 1.51 -2.89
N VAL A 36 14.38 2.38 -3.75
CA VAL A 36 13.57 3.26 -4.59
C VAL A 36 13.19 2.51 -5.87
N ILE A 37 11.93 2.18 -6.01
CA ILE A 37 11.38 1.50 -7.17
C ILE A 37 10.71 2.52 -8.07
N ASP A 38 11.43 2.93 -9.09
CA ASP A 38 10.97 3.91 -10.07
C ASP A 38 10.22 3.23 -11.22
N ASN A 39 8.95 3.48 -11.31
CA ASN A 39 8.05 2.97 -12.37
C ASN A 39 8.28 3.66 -13.73
N ALA A 40 9.54 3.83 -14.15
CA ALA A 40 9.96 4.49 -15.37
C ALA A 40 9.53 5.96 -15.44
N SER A 41 9.88 6.73 -14.41
CA SER A 41 9.67 8.19 -14.39
C SER A 41 10.40 8.88 -15.53
N THR A 42 9.83 9.98 -16.00
CA THR A 42 10.35 10.84 -17.06
C THR A 42 10.72 12.25 -16.56
N ASP A 43 10.51 12.49 -15.25
CA ASP A 43 10.95 13.71 -14.56
C ASP A 43 12.37 13.53 -13.96
N SER A 44 12.80 14.44 -13.11
CA SER A 44 14.11 14.40 -12.44
C SER A 44 14.24 13.37 -11.31
N THR A 45 13.39 12.33 -11.26
CA THR A 45 13.40 11.31 -10.19
C THR A 45 14.76 10.64 -10.06
N ARG A 46 15.33 10.15 -11.15
CA ARG A 46 16.63 9.46 -11.15
C ARG A 46 17.76 10.37 -10.66
N GLU A 47 17.84 11.57 -11.19
CA GLU A 47 18.86 12.56 -10.85
C GLU A 47 18.81 12.92 -9.36
N ILE A 48 17.61 13.12 -8.82
CA ILE A 48 17.41 13.45 -7.40
C ILE A 48 17.84 12.27 -6.51
N VAL A 49 17.52 11.05 -6.85
CA VAL A 49 17.91 9.87 -6.04
C VAL A 49 19.42 9.71 -6.02
N LEU A 50 20.07 9.79 -7.20
CA LEU A 50 21.54 9.64 -7.30
C LEU A 50 22.31 10.77 -6.61
N ALA A 51 21.72 11.96 -6.52
CA ALA A 51 22.34 13.11 -5.87
C ALA A 51 22.48 12.96 -4.34
N PHE A 52 21.74 12.05 -3.68
CA PHE A 52 21.90 11.78 -2.25
C PHE A 52 23.27 11.17 -1.92
N ASN A 53 23.85 10.39 -2.82
CA ASN A 53 25.17 9.74 -2.63
C ASN A 53 25.31 9.06 -1.26
N ASP A 54 24.27 8.36 -0.81
CA ASP A 54 24.24 7.59 0.45
C ASP A 54 24.17 6.09 0.12
N ALA A 55 25.08 5.30 0.68
CA ALA A 55 25.20 3.87 0.40
C ALA A 55 23.96 3.04 0.80
N ARG A 56 23.07 3.58 1.61
CA ARG A 56 21.81 2.95 1.99
C ARG A 56 20.74 3.05 0.91
N ILE A 57 20.93 3.86 -0.14
CA ILE A 57 19.92 4.09 -1.18
C ILE A 57 20.24 3.24 -2.39
N HIS A 58 19.30 2.39 -2.74
CA HIS A 58 19.35 1.51 -3.92
C HIS A 58 18.26 1.95 -4.90
N TYR A 59 18.66 2.36 -6.10
CA TYR A 59 17.75 2.82 -7.14
C TYR A 59 17.52 1.73 -8.18
N PHE A 60 16.25 1.45 -8.45
CA PHE A 60 15.82 0.48 -9.45
C PHE A 60 14.78 1.08 -10.38
N ASN A 61 15.03 0.99 -11.69
CA ASN A 61 14.05 1.39 -12.70
C ASN A 61 13.38 0.15 -13.30
N THR A 62 12.06 0.11 -13.27
CA THR A 62 11.28 -1.04 -13.75
C THR A 62 11.17 -1.11 -15.28
N GLY A 63 11.67 -0.10 -16.01
CA GLY A 63 11.62 -0.01 -17.48
C GLY A 63 10.25 0.32 -18.06
N SER A 64 9.19 0.21 -17.26
CA SER A 64 7.82 0.57 -17.65
C SER A 64 6.97 0.85 -16.42
N ASN A 65 5.86 1.59 -16.58
CA ASN A 65 4.95 1.83 -15.47
C ASN A 65 4.11 0.59 -15.16
N LEU A 66 4.50 -0.13 -14.11
CA LEU A 66 3.82 -1.32 -13.59
C LEU A 66 2.63 -0.99 -12.67
N GLY A 67 2.35 0.30 -12.43
CA GLY A 67 1.43 0.75 -11.39
C GLY A 67 2.00 0.57 -9.97
N GLY A 68 1.30 1.10 -8.96
CA GLY A 68 1.73 0.94 -7.56
C GLY A 68 1.88 -0.53 -7.16
N ALA A 69 0.87 -1.35 -7.49
CA ALA A 69 0.87 -2.77 -7.14
C ALA A 69 2.06 -3.55 -7.75
N GLY A 70 2.39 -3.30 -9.02
CA GLY A 70 3.52 -3.94 -9.69
C GLY A 70 4.87 -3.46 -9.14
N GLY A 71 4.98 -2.17 -8.81
CA GLY A 71 6.16 -1.62 -8.15
C GLY A 71 6.39 -2.23 -6.77
N PHE A 72 5.34 -2.38 -5.95
CA PHE A 72 5.44 -3.05 -4.65
C PHE A 72 5.77 -4.54 -4.79
N GLU A 73 5.14 -5.26 -5.73
CA GLU A 73 5.50 -6.66 -6.00
C GLU A 73 6.99 -6.78 -6.31
N TRP A 74 7.50 -5.92 -7.20
CA TRP A 74 8.88 -5.93 -7.63
C TRP A 74 9.84 -5.62 -6.48
N GLY A 75 9.62 -4.53 -5.75
CA GLY A 75 10.50 -4.08 -4.67
C GLY A 75 10.50 -5.02 -3.47
N ILE A 76 9.34 -5.57 -3.09
CA ILE A 76 9.23 -6.55 -2.01
C ILE A 76 10.01 -7.83 -2.38
N ARG A 77 9.88 -8.29 -3.63
CA ARG A 77 10.64 -9.44 -4.13
C ARG A 77 12.13 -9.20 -3.96
N GLN A 78 12.64 -8.08 -4.51
CA GLN A 78 14.04 -7.75 -4.48
C GLN A 78 14.59 -7.71 -3.06
N ALA A 79 13.91 -7.03 -2.14
CA ALA A 79 14.32 -6.94 -0.75
C ALA A 79 14.39 -8.32 -0.05
N VAL A 80 13.44 -9.23 -0.34
CA VAL A 80 13.46 -10.59 0.24
C VAL A 80 14.55 -11.44 -0.37
N GLU A 81 14.82 -11.32 -1.68
CA GLU A 81 15.89 -12.05 -2.39
C GLU A 81 17.28 -11.56 -1.93
N ASP A 82 17.45 -10.29 -1.61
CA ASP A 82 18.67 -9.71 -1.05
C ASP A 82 18.90 -10.06 0.43
N GLY A 83 17.94 -10.77 1.07
CA GLY A 83 18.12 -11.38 2.40
C GLY A 83 17.66 -10.54 3.58
N TYR A 84 16.93 -9.45 3.39
CA TYR A 84 16.36 -8.68 4.49
C TYR A 84 15.34 -9.49 5.29
N SER A 85 15.34 -9.29 6.61
CA SER A 85 14.40 -9.95 7.53
C SER A 85 13.03 -9.26 7.55
N PHE A 86 13.02 -7.95 7.27
CA PHE A 86 11.82 -7.12 7.26
C PHE A 86 11.78 -6.25 6.00
N VAL A 87 10.58 -6.08 5.44
CA VAL A 87 10.32 -5.19 4.32
C VAL A 87 9.30 -4.13 4.75
N TRP A 88 9.69 -2.87 4.74
CA TRP A 88 8.87 -1.73 5.12
C TRP A 88 8.39 -0.98 3.87
N VAL A 89 7.14 -1.18 3.45
CA VAL A 89 6.61 -0.64 2.20
C VAL A 89 5.86 0.67 2.39
N MET A 90 6.03 1.60 1.44
CA MET A 90 5.32 2.88 1.45
C MET A 90 5.31 3.56 0.08
N ASP A 91 4.35 4.50 -0.11
CA ASP A 91 4.30 5.41 -1.25
C ASP A 91 5.32 6.56 -1.11
N ASP A 92 5.69 7.19 -2.23
CA ASP A 92 6.64 8.32 -2.30
C ASP A 92 6.16 9.61 -1.59
N ASP A 93 4.86 9.72 -1.29
CA ASP A 93 4.24 10.83 -0.56
C ASP A 93 3.93 10.47 0.92
N THR A 94 4.54 9.41 1.43
CA THR A 94 4.51 9.02 2.84
C THR A 94 5.73 9.58 3.57
N PHE A 95 5.52 10.33 4.64
CA PHE A 95 6.59 10.94 5.44
C PHE A 95 6.59 10.35 6.85
N PRO A 96 7.45 9.33 7.12
CA PRO A 96 7.59 8.77 8.45
C PRO A 96 8.17 9.79 9.44
N GLU A 97 7.59 9.84 10.64
CA GLU A 97 8.24 10.55 11.75
C GLU A 97 9.56 9.87 12.13
N SER A 98 10.45 10.60 12.78
CA SER A 98 11.83 10.18 13.03
C SER A 98 11.99 8.88 13.85
N ARG A 99 10.96 8.42 14.53
CA ARG A 99 10.95 7.15 15.29
C ARG A 99 9.96 6.13 14.74
N ALA A 100 9.40 6.36 13.55
CA ALA A 100 8.34 5.49 13.03
C ALA A 100 8.80 4.03 12.88
N LEU A 101 10.00 3.80 12.37
CA LEU A 101 10.57 2.46 12.25
C LEU A 101 10.90 1.85 13.61
N ASP A 102 11.51 2.61 14.53
CA ASP A 102 11.83 2.13 15.88
C ASP A 102 10.56 1.66 16.60
N GLU A 103 9.48 2.42 16.56
CA GLU A 103 8.21 2.05 17.18
C GLU A 103 7.61 0.76 16.59
N LEU A 104 7.76 0.52 15.27
CA LEU A 104 7.39 -0.76 14.66
C LEU A 104 8.28 -1.89 15.14
N MET A 105 9.60 -1.67 15.24
CA MET A 105 10.55 -2.68 15.71
C MET A 105 10.34 -2.99 17.19
N GLN A 106 10.12 -2.01 18.06
CA GLN A 106 9.78 -2.20 19.46
C GLN A 106 8.48 -2.99 19.64
N ALA A 107 7.43 -2.65 18.86
CA ALA A 107 6.20 -3.41 18.86
C ALA A 107 6.43 -4.87 18.43
N SER A 108 7.32 -5.09 17.45
CA SER A 108 7.65 -6.44 16.97
C SER A 108 8.25 -7.35 18.01
N LEU A 109 9.01 -6.77 18.95
CA LEU A 109 9.64 -7.50 20.08
C LEU A 109 8.65 -7.78 21.22
N ASN A 110 7.67 -6.89 21.41
CA ASN A 110 6.72 -6.96 22.51
C ASN A 110 5.45 -7.75 22.18
N LEU A 111 5.14 -7.95 20.89
CA LEU A 111 3.96 -8.71 20.50
C LEU A 111 4.14 -10.21 20.69
N ILE A 112 3.26 -10.79 21.51
CA ILE A 112 3.21 -12.23 21.73
C ILE A 112 2.41 -12.87 20.60
N GLY A 113 2.93 -13.96 20.01
CA GLY A 113 2.24 -14.74 18.99
C GLY A 113 2.80 -14.57 17.57
N LYS A 114 2.05 -15.11 16.61
CA LYS A 114 2.46 -15.13 15.20
C LYS A 114 1.98 -13.88 14.44
N TRP A 115 2.62 -12.73 14.68
CA TRP A 115 2.33 -11.57 13.84
C TRP A 115 3.07 -11.65 12.49
N GLY A 116 2.45 -11.13 11.42
CA GLY A 116 3.00 -11.14 10.07
C GLY A 116 3.27 -9.76 9.50
N ALA A 117 2.47 -8.75 9.89
CA ALA A 117 2.64 -7.38 9.43
C ALA A 117 2.24 -6.35 10.50
N LEU A 118 2.92 -5.20 10.47
CA LEU A 118 2.67 -4.05 11.34
C LEU A 118 2.47 -2.80 10.49
N SER A 119 1.39 -2.06 10.72
CA SER A 119 1.10 -0.80 10.02
C SER A 119 1.26 0.37 10.98
N SER A 120 1.77 1.49 10.49
CA SER A 120 1.79 2.74 11.25
C SER A 120 0.40 3.39 11.33
N ALA A 121 0.20 4.30 12.28
CA ALA A 121 -0.91 5.24 12.26
C ALA A 121 -0.65 6.29 11.17
N VAL A 122 -1.64 6.50 10.30
CA VAL A 122 -1.48 7.39 9.13
C VAL A 122 -2.30 8.66 9.34
N TYR A 123 -1.62 9.79 9.33
CA TYR A 123 -2.24 11.12 9.44
C TYR A 123 -2.14 11.87 8.11
N TRP A 124 -3.02 12.81 7.90
CA TRP A 124 -2.94 13.75 6.80
C TRP A 124 -2.16 15.01 7.22
N THR A 125 -1.81 15.85 6.26
CA THR A 125 -0.95 17.03 6.46
C THR A 125 -1.48 18.08 7.45
N ASP A 126 -2.77 18.04 7.80
CA ASP A 126 -3.39 18.91 8.81
C ASP A 126 -3.41 18.28 10.22
N GLY A 127 -2.79 17.10 10.39
CA GLY A 127 -2.79 16.36 11.65
C GLY A 127 -4.05 15.51 11.89
N SER A 128 -5.04 15.56 11.02
CA SER A 128 -6.21 14.68 11.12
C SER A 128 -5.89 13.27 10.63
N MET A 129 -6.63 12.27 11.09
CA MET A 129 -6.52 10.90 10.61
C MET A 129 -6.73 10.82 9.09
N CYS A 130 -5.84 10.15 8.38
CA CYS A 130 -5.97 9.93 6.95
C CYS A 130 -7.15 8.99 6.64
N ARG A 131 -8.21 9.52 6.01
CA ARG A 131 -9.46 8.78 5.77
C ARG A 131 -9.32 7.67 4.74
N ALA A 132 -8.42 7.81 3.78
CA ALA A 132 -8.19 6.82 2.73
C ALA A 132 -7.44 5.57 3.24
N ASN A 133 -6.58 5.75 4.25
CA ASN A 133 -5.67 4.70 4.75
C ASN A 133 -6.07 4.13 6.12
N ARG A 134 -7.33 4.32 6.55
CA ARG A 134 -7.80 3.73 7.80
C ARG A 134 -7.79 2.21 7.73
N GLN A 135 -7.13 1.60 8.72
CA GLN A 135 -7.05 0.16 8.84
C GLN A 135 -8.42 -0.44 9.20
N LYS A 136 -8.71 -1.63 8.65
CA LYS A 136 -9.98 -2.33 8.89
C LYS A 136 -9.80 -3.46 9.91
N LYS A 137 -10.63 -3.45 10.93
CA LYS A 137 -10.76 -4.56 11.90
C LYS A 137 -11.60 -5.71 11.35
N THR A 138 -12.59 -5.37 10.54
CA THR A 138 -13.43 -6.31 9.79
C THR A 138 -13.78 -5.71 8.43
N LEU A 139 -14.51 -6.40 7.59
CA LEU A 139 -15.00 -5.83 6.32
C LEU A 139 -15.78 -4.52 6.53
N PHE A 140 -16.48 -4.38 7.67
CA PHE A 140 -17.40 -3.26 7.94
C PHE A 140 -16.90 -2.27 9.01
N ARG A 141 -15.85 -2.61 9.78
CA ARG A 141 -15.37 -1.79 10.90
C ARG A 141 -13.93 -1.36 10.69
N PHE A 142 -13.72 -0.06 10.84
CA PHE A 142 -12.39 0.57 10.87
C PHE A 142 -11.89 0.72 12.30
N VAL A 143 -10.58 0.92 12.44
CA VAL A 143 -9.98 1.36 13.70
C VAL A 143 -10.49 2.78 13.98
N SER A 144 -10.91 3.06 15.22
CA SER A 144 -11.37 4.38 15.65
C SER A 144 -10.21 5.23 16.17
N ASP A 145 -10.39 6.56 16.21
CA ASP A 145 -9.41 7.49 16.76
C ASP A 145 -9.14 7.17 18.23
N LYS A 146 -10.20 6.88 19.02
CA LYS A 146 -10.09 6.47 20.43
C LYS A 146 -9.25 5.20 20.65
N GLU A 147 -9.23 4.27 19.69
CA GLU A 147 -8.38 3.07 19.79
C GLU A 147 -6.92 3.41 19.55
N LEU A 148 -6.62 4.34 18.64
CA LEU A 148 -5.25 4.80 18.40
C LEU A 148 -4.73 5.69 19.54
N GLU A 149 -5.56 6.52 20.13
CA GLU A 149 -5.22 7.38 21.27
C GLU A 149 -4.75 6.60 22.50
N ARG A 150 -5.13 5.32 22.64
CA ARG A 150 -4.65 4.44 23.73
C ARG A 150 -3.17 4.10 23.61
N GLY A 151 -2.55 4.27 22.45
CA GLY A 151 -1.15 3.97 22.19
C GLY A 151 -0.78 2.48 22.13
N GLU A 152 -1.74 1.58 22.32
CA GLU A 152 -1.52 0.12 22.26
C GLU A 152 -1.76 -0.43 20.86
N PRO A 153 -0.99 -1.45 20.41
CA PRO A 153 -1.22 -2.09 19.12
C PRO A 153 -2.64 -2.63 18.97
N VAL A 154 -3.30 -2.29 17.86
CA VAL A 154 -4.68 -2.72 17.57
C VAL A 154 -4.68 -3.76 16.46
N ARG A 155 -5.24 -4.94 16.73
CA ARG A 155 -5.35 -6.01 15.73
C ARG A 155 -6.31 -5.62 14.62
N VAL A 156 -5.86 -5.79 13.37
CA VAL A 156 -6.61 -5.45 12.15
C VAL A 156 -6.58 -6.59 11.15
N LYS A 157 -7.47 -6.54 10.16
CA LYS A 157 -7.50 -7.49 9.05
C LYS A 157 -6.91 -6.93 7.77
N MET A 158 -7.01 -5.62 7.58
CA MET A 158 -6.53 -4.96 6.38
C MET A 158 -5.91 -3.62 6.73
N ALA A 159 -4.77 -3.33 6.11
CA ALA A 159 -4.03 -2.09 6.20
C ALA A 159 -3.53 -1.69 4.81
N SER A 160 -3.23 -0.40 4.59
CA SER A 160 -2.66 0.07 3.33
C SER A 160 -1.14 -0.07 3.32
N PHE A 161 -0.54 0.00 2.12
CA PHE A 161 0.92 0.05 1.93
C PHE A 161 1.53 1.41 2.30
N VAL A 162 0.73 2.33 2.78
CA VAL A 162 1.23 3.57 3.41
C VAL A 162 1.81 3.21 4.79
N SER A 163 3.09 2.85 4.82
CA SER A 163 3.82 2.34 5.99
C SER A 163 3.31 1.00 6.53
N LEU A 164 3.73 -0.08 5.87
CA LEU A 164 3.48 -1.46 6.31
C LEU A 164 4.81 -2.22 6.42
N LEU A 165 5.18 -2.66 7.63
CA LEU A 165 6.32 -3.54 7.89
C LEU A 165 5.86 -5.00 7.82
N VAL A 166 6.50 -5.82 6.99
CA VAL A 166 6.17 -7.24 6.79
C VAL A 166 7.40 -8.11 7.05
N LYS A 167 7.23 -9.24 7.72
CA LYS A 167 8.30 -10.25 7.87
C LYS A 167 8.60 -10.94 6.55
N ALA A 168 9.87 -11.07 6.20
CA ALA A 168 10.29 -11.77 4.98
C ALA A 168 9.83 -13.23 4.94
N ASP A 169 9.83 -13.93 6.08
CA ASP A 169 9.35 -15.32 6.15
C ASP A 169 7.86 -15.43 5.81
N VAL A 170 7.05 -14.45 6.23
CA VAL A 170 5.63 -14.38 5.86
C VAL A 170 5.46 -14.14 4.36
N ILE A 171 6.34 -13.30 3.76
CA ILE A 171 6.34 -13.07 2.31
C ILE A 171 6.72 -14.35 1.57
N ARG A 172 7.75 -15.08 2.03
CA ARG A 172 8.18 -16.36 1.43
C ARG A 172 7.06 -17.41 1.49
N GLU A 173 6.36 -17.50 2.61
CA GLU A 173 5.27 -18.48 2.82
C GLU A 173 4.00 -18.12 2.02
N LEU A 174 3.55 -16.87 2.09
CA LEU A 174 2.27 -16.46 1.53
C LEU A 174 2.36 -15.88 0.12
N GLY A 175 3.58 -15.69 -0.42
CA GLY A 175 3.85 -15.10 -1.72
C GLY A 175 3.73 -13.58 -1.74
N LEU A 176 4.01 -13.00 -2.90
CA LEU A 176 4.04 -11.57 -3.16
C LEU A 176 2.62 -10.97 -3.31
N PRO A 177 2.44 -9.65 -3.17
CA PRO A 177 1.21 -8.99 -3.60
C PRO A 177 0.99 -9.18 -5.10
N TYR A 178 -0.26 -9.05 -5.55
CA TYR A 178 -0.61 -9.21 -6.96
C TYR A 178 -0.29 -7.94 -7.76
N GLY A 179 0.81 -7.92 -8.50
CA GLY A 179 1.18 -6.79 -9.37
C GLY A 179 0.15 -6.49 -10.45
N GLU A 180 -0.60 -7.51 -10.92
CA GLU A 180 -1.67 -7.36 -11.92
C GLU A 180 -2.84 -6.49 -11.45
N TYR A 181 -2.90 -6.15 -10.16
CA TYR A 181 -3.87 -5.17 -9.65
C TYR A 181 -3.62 -3.78 -10.23
N PHE A 182 -2.40 -3.49 -10.60
CA PHE A 182 -1.93 -2.22 -11.13
C PHE A 182 -2.03 -1.08 -10.10
N ILE A 183 -3.22 -0.83 -9.55
CA ILE A 183 -3.45 0.22 -8.54
C ILE A 183 -4.72 -0.11 -7.73
N TRP A 184 -4.69 0.22 -6.43
CA TRP A 184 -5.77 0.10 -5.44
C TRP A 184 -6.20 -1.33 -5.12
N THR A 185 -6.56 -1.54 -3.87
CA THR A 185 -7.04 -2.79 -3.27
C THR A 185 -5.95 -3.88 -3.14
N ASP A 186 -4.79 -3.73 -3.77
CA ASP A 186 -3.63 -4.63 -3.66
C ASP A 186 -3.15 -4.76 -2.21
N ASP A 187 -3.08 -3.64 -1.49
CA ASP A 187 -2.76 -3.53 -0.07
C ASP A 187 -3.77 -4.28 0.82
N TYR A 188 -5.06 -4.09 0.59
CA TYR A 188 -6.13 -4.75 1.34
C TYR A 188 -6.24 -6.24 1.03
N GLU A 189 -5.97 -6.65 -0.21
CA GLU A 189 -5.87 -8.07 -0.55
C GLU A 189 -4.70 -8.71 0.17
N TYR A 190 -3.52 -8.09 0.08
CA TYR A 190 -2.29 -8.63 0.64
C TYR A 190 -2.35 -8.74 2.16
N THR A 191 -2.69 -7.67 2.85
CA THR A 191 -2.82 -7.68 4.31
C THR A 191 -3.98 -8.56 4.78
N GLY A 192 -5.08 -8.61 4.03
CA GLY A 192 -6.20 -9.52 4.26
C GLY A 192 -5.78 -10.99 4.13
N ARG A 193 -4.90 -11.32 3.18
CA ARG A 193 -4.30 -12.65 3.01
C ARG A 193 -3.39 -13.00 4.17
N ILE A 194 -2.50 -12.10 4.57
CA ILE A 194 -1.66 -12.27 5.76
C ILE A 194 -2.53 -12.50 7.00
N SER A 195 -3.59 -11.71 7.19
CA SER A 195 -4.44 -11.77 8.39
C SER A 195 -5.22 -13.08 8.58
N ARG A 196 -5.23 -13.98 7.59
CA ARG A 196 -5.83 -15.33 7.70
C ARG A 196 -4.90 -16.33 8.37
N HIS A 197 -3.59 -16.07 8.37
CA HIS A 197 -2.56 -16.99 8.85
C HIS A 197 -1.75 -16.39 10.01
N TYR A 198 -1.64 -15.07 10.06
CA TYR A 198 -0.85 -14.29 11.00
C TYR A 198 -1.64 -13.09 11.51
N ASP A 199 -1.27 -12.59 12.67
CA ASP A 199 -1.85 -11.36 13.19
C ASP A 199 -1.27 -10.14 12.45
N VAL A 200 -2.11 -9.18 12.14
CA VAL A 200 -1.74 -7.87 11.59
C VAL A 200 -2.16 -6.80 12.59
N TYR A 201 -1.27 -5.86 12.90
CA TYR A 201 -1.55 -4.80 13.86
C TYR A 201 -1.31 -3.42 13.24
N VAL A 202 -2.09 -2.43 13.68
CA VAL A 202 -1.65 -1.04 13.62
C VAL A 202 -0.96 -0.70 14.93
N VAL A 203 0.21 -0.05 14.83
CA VAL A 203 1.02 0.42 15.95
C VAL A 203 0.84 1.93 16.07
N PRO A 204 0.04 2.42 17.03
CA PRO A 204 -0.33 3.84 17.10
C PRO A 204 0.85 4.79 17.34
N LYS A 205 1.90 4.31 18.02
CA LYS A 205 3.12 5.10 18.29
C LYS A 205 4.00 5.28 17.05
N SER A 206 3.91 4.40 16.07
CA SER A 206 4.53 4.58 14.77
C SER A 206 3.65 5.50 13.93
N VAL A 207 4.11 6.69 13.65
CA VAL A 207 3.34 7.75 12.99
C VAL A 207 3.95 8.09 11.62
N VAL A 208 3.09 8.20 10.63
CA VAL A 208 3.47 8.70 9.30
C VAL A 208 2.45 9.72 8.80
N VAL A 209 2.92 10.70 8.03
CA VAL A 209 2.07 11.67 7.34
C VAL A 209 1.97 11.25 5.87
N HIS A 210 0.75 11.09 5.37
CA HIS A 210 0.50 10.83 3.95
C HIS A 210 0.05 12.13 3.26
N ALA A 211 0.93 12.68 2.42
CA ALA A 211 0.78 14.01 1.83
C ALA A 211 -0.10 14.03 0.56
N MET A 212 -1.25 13.36 0.63
CA MET A 212 -2.24 13.41 -0.45
C MET A 212 -2.78 14.83 -0.66
N LYS A 213 -3.19 15.15 -1.90
CA LYS A 213 -3.78 16.44 -2.26
C LYS A 213 -5.04 16.80 -1.44
N SER A 214 -5.77 15.81 -0.93
CA SER A 214 -6.94 16.01 -0.08
C SER A 214 -7.16 14.80 0.82
N ASN A 215 -7.72 15.02 2.03
CA ASN A 215 -8.11 13.95 2.95
C ASN A 215 -9.49 13.37 2.60
N ALA A 216 -9.74 13.13 1.31
CA ALA A 216 -10.98 12.54 0.82
C ALA A 216 -10.81 11.05 0.55
N LYS A 217 -11.89 10.28 0.78
CA LYS A 217 -11.94 8.90 0.30
C LYS A 217 -12.01 8.88 -1.23
N ILE A 218 -11.50 7.80 -1.81
CA ILE A 218 -11.67 7.51 -3.24
C ILE A 218 -13.18 7.51 -3.56
N ASN A 219 -13.62 8.41 -4.44
CA ASN A 219 -15.02 8.56 -4.80
C ASN A 219 -15.16 8.91 -6.28
N LEU A 220 -15.76 7.99 -7.06
CA LEU A 220 -15.94 8.17 -8.49
C LEU A 220 -16.92 9.30 -8.83
N ALA A 221 -17.95 9.52 -8.02
CA ALA A 221 -18.96 10.55 -8.31
C ALA A 221 -18.39 11.97 -8.28
N SER A 222 -17.40 12.22 -7.40
CA SER A 222 -16.73 13.52 -7.26
C SER A 222 -15.41 13.64 -8.02
N GLU A 223 -14.88 12.55 -8.60
CA GLU A 223 -13.62 12.59 -9.36
C GLU A 223 -13.76 13.39 -10.67
N ASN A 224 -12.84 14.32 -10.93
CA ASN A 224 -12.87 15.18 -12.11
C ASN A 224 -11.50 15.28 -12.82
N THR A 225 -10.62 14.32 -12.57
CA THR A 225 -9.27 14.27 -13.14
C THR A 225 -9.13 13.12 -14.13
N ASP A 226 -7.98 13.03 -14.81
CA ASP A 226 -7.60 11.92 -15.69
C ASP A 226 -7.60 10.55 -14.97
N ARG A 227 -7.76 10.57 -13.65
CA ARG A 227 -7.83 9.35 -12.82
C ARG A 227 -9.14 8.58 -12.99
N ILE A 228 -10.19 9.17 -13.61
CA ILE A 228 -11.50 8.52 -13.78
C ILE A 228 -11.37 7.14 -14.41
N SER A 229 -10.56 7.00 -15.47
CA SER A 229 -10.34 5.72 -16.16
C SER A 229 -9.74 4.62 -15.26
N ARG A 230 -8.96 5.02 -14.25
CA ARG A 230 -8.32 4.10 -13.30
C ARG A 230 -9.31 3.44 -12.34
N TYR A 231 -10.49 4.03 -12.13
CA TYR A 231 -11.50 3.46 -11.23
C TYR A 231 -12.02 2.08 -11.68
N ARG A 232 -11.86 1.72 -12.96
CA ARG A 232 -12.11 0.36 -13.43
C ARG A 232 -11.30 -0.67 -12.62
N TYR A 233 -10.06 -0.34 -12.25
CA TYR A 233 -9.22 -1.22 -11.43
C TYR A 233 -9.80 -1.41 -10.02
N VAL A 234 -10.33 -0.37 -9.37
CA VAL A 234 -10.99 -0.52 -8.05
C VAL A 234 -12.07 -1.59 -8.10
N TYR A 235 -13.01 -1.47 -9.04
CA TYR A 235 -14.15 -2.38 -9.10
C TYR A 235 -13.75 -3.81 -9.50
N ARG A 236 -12.79 -3.95 -10.40
CA ARG A 236 -12.21 -5.25 -10.77
C ARG A 236 -11.51 -5.91 -9.58
N ASN A 237 -10.65 -5.18 -8.93
CA ASN A 237 -9.81 -5.68 -7.85
C ASN A 237 -10.63 -5.99 -6.59
N ASP A 238 -11.65 -5.17 -6.31
CA ASP A 238 -12.58 -5.39 -5.20
C ASP A 238 -13.30 -6.74 -5.34
N VAL A 239 -13.76 -7.09 -6.53
CA VAL A 239 -14.42 -8.39 -6.75
C VAL A 239 -13.46 -9.52 -6.41
N HIS A 240 -12.21 -9.49 -6.92
CA HIS A 240 -11.22 -10.52 -6.60
C HIS A 240 -10.89 -10.54 -5.10
N CYS A 241 -10.66 -9.40 -4.48
CA CYS A 241 -10.29 -9.30 -3.06
C CYS A 241 -11.41 -9.82 -2.15
N TYR A 242 -12.63 -9.32 -2.33
CA TYR A 242 -13.70 -9.59 -1.38
C TYR A 242 -14.44 -10.92 -1.62
N ARG A 243 -14.50 -11.45 -2.85
CA ARG A 243 -15.08 -12.81 -3.08
C ARG A 243 -14.38 -13.91 -2.27
N GLN A 244 -13.12 -13.70 -1.88
CA GLN A 244 -12.36 -14.64 -1.05
C GLN A 244 -12.89 -14.74 0.40
N TYR A 245 -13.82 -13.87 0.81
CA TYR A 245 -14.48 -13.88 2.12
C TYR A 245 -15.85 -14.62 2.07
N GLY A 246 -16.12 -15.39 0.99
CA GLY A 246 -17.35 -16.15 0.81
C GLY A 246 -18.60 -15.26 0.79
N LEU A 247 -19.70 -15.73 1.35
CA LEU A 247 -20.98 -15.02 1.35
C LEU A 247 -20.89 -13.61 1.95
N LYS A 248 -20.13 -13.43 3.04
CA LYS A 248 -19.94 -12.11 3.67
C LYS A 248 -19.24 -11.13 2.73
N GLY A 249 -18.27 -11.60 1.96
CA GLY A 249 -17.58 -10.79 0.96
C GLY A 249 -18.50 -10.38 -0.19
N TRP A 250 -19.34 -11.29 -0.68
CA TRP A 250 -20.34 -10.98 -1.72
C TRP A 250 -21.39 -9.98 -1.24
N LEU A 251 -21.89 -10.12 -0.02
CA LEU A 251 -22.81 -9.14 0.56
C LEU A 251 -22.17 -7.76 0.68
N TYR A 252 -20.90 -7.70 1.10
CA TYR A 252 -20.14 -6.46 1.16
C TYR A 252 -19.96 -5.83 -0.23
N LEU A 253 -19.59 -6.63 -1.23
CA LEU A 253 -19.45 -6.20 -2.62
C LEU A 253 -20.75 -5.62 -3.18
N LEU A 254 -21.86 -6.31 -2.99
CA LEU A 254 -23.17 -5.86 -3.46
C LEU A 254 -23.56 -4.53 -2.79
N ALA A 255 -23.35 -4.41 -1.48
CA ALA A 255 -23.63 -3.16 -0.77
C ALA A 255 -22.75 -2.01 -1.28
N LYS A 256 -21.43 -2.25 -1.46
CA LYS A 256 -20.48 -1.25 -1.99
C LYS A 256 -20.81 -0.86 -3.43
N PHE A 257 -21.14 -1.84 -4.28
CA PHE A 257 -21.53 -1.62 -5.66
C PHE A 257 -22.82 -0.79 -5.75
N SER A 258 -23.88 -1.18 -5.02
CA SER A 258 -25.15 -0.45 -4.99
C SER A 258 -24.96 0.98 -4.50
N TYR A 259 -24.19 1.16 -3.41
CA TYR A 259 -23.85 2.50 -2.91
C TYR A 259 -23.17 3.35 -3.99
N THR A 260 -22.17 2.78 -4.69
CA THR A 260 -21.45 3.51 -5.75
C THR A 260 -22.36 3.89 -6.92
N VAL A 261 -23.23 2.96 -7.36
CA VAL A 261 -24.20 3.24 -8.43
C VAL A 261 -25.12 4.38 -8.05
N LEU A 262 -25.69 4.33 -6.83
CA LEU A 262 -26.57 5.40 -6.32
C LEU A 262 -25.81 6.72 -6.16
N ASP A 263 -24.58 6.68 -5.64
CA ASP A 263 -23.76 7.87 -5.48
C ASP A 263 -23.46 8.54 -6.83
N VAL A 264 -23.13 7.78 -7.86
CA VAL A 264 -22.94 8.30 -9.23
C VAL A 264 -24.25 8.88 -9.79
N LEU A 265 -25.37 8.19 -9.61
CA LEU A 265 -26.67 8.64 -10.14
C LEU A 265 -27.12 9.96 -9.51
N PHE A 266 -26.92 10.13 -8.21
CA PHE A 266 -27.44 11.30 -7.48
C PHE A 266 -26.43 12.44 -7.33
N HIS A 267 -25.12 12.14 -7.22
CA HIS A 267 -24.11 13.14 -6.89
C HIS A 267 -23.11 13.46 -7.99
N ALA A 268 -22.97 12.61 -9.03
CA ALA A 268 -22.09 12.96 -10.14
C ALA A 268 -22.64 14.16 -10.94
N LYS A 269 -21.79 15.18 -11.07
CA LYS A 269 -22.17 16.44 -11.75
C LYS A 269 -22.12 16.31 -13.29
N ASN A 270 -21.28 15.38 -13.79
CA ASN A 270 -21.05 15.19 -15.22
C ASN A 270 -20.85 13.71 -15.55
N ASP A 271 -21.04 13.34 -16.79
CA ASP A 271 -20.80 12.02 -17.39
C ASP A 271 -21.27 10.82 -16.52
N ARG A 272 -22.49 10.87 -16.02
CA ARG A 272 -23.06 9.80 -15.19
C ARG A 272 -23.02 8.44 -15.88
N LEU A 273 -23.37 8.40 -17.18
CA LEU A 273 -23.39 7.16 -17.95
C LEU A 273 -21.99 6.57 -18.15
N GLY A 274 -20.98 7.40 -18.45
CA GLY A 274 -19.59 6.95 -18.55
C GLY A 274 -19.07 6.41 -17.23
N ARG A 275 -19.38 7.08 -16.11
CA ARG A 275 -19.00 6.62 -14.76
C ARG A 275 -19.67 5.27 -14.42
N LEU A 276 -20.96 5.11 -14.69
CA LEU A 276 -21.66 3.84 -14.50
C LEU A 276 -21.04 2.74 -15.36
N LYS A 277 -20.71 3.02 -16.63
CA LYS A 277 -20.04 2.06 -17.51
C LYS A 277 -18.70 1.59 -16.92
N ILE A 278 -17.92 2.47 -16.26
CA ILE A 278 -16.67 2.11 -15.58
C ILE A 278 -16.96 1.15 -14.41
N VAL A 279 -17.99 1.44 -13.60
CA VAL A 279 -18.38 0.60 -12.46
C VAL A 279 -18.78 -0.79 -12.92
N PHE A 280 -19.72 -0.89 -13.87
CA PHE A 280 -20.23 -2.16 -14.37
C PHE A 280 -19.14 -2.98 -15.07
N ARG A 281 -18.35 -2.33 -15.94
CA ARG A 281 -17.26 -3.00 -16.65
C ARG A 281 -16.20 -3.52 -15.68
N GLY A 282 -15.77 -2.71 -14.70
CA GLY A 282 -14.84 -3.15 -13.68
C GLY A 282 -15.37 -4.34 -12.88
N PHE A 283 -16.65 -4.32 -12.49
CA PHE A 283 -17.27 -5.41 -11.77
C PHE A 283 -17.29 -6.71 -12.61
N ILE A 284 -17.72 -6.64 -13.87
CA ILE A 284 -17.75 -7.79 -14.79
C ILE A 284 -16.35 -8.35 -15.03
N ASP A 285 -15.37 -7.46 -15.31
CA ASP A 285 -13.96 -7.88 -15.46
C ASP A 285 -13.47 -8.61 -14.21
N GLY A 286 -13.89 -8.16 -13.02
CA GLY A 286 -13.52 -8.76 -11.76
C GLY A 286 -14.03 -10.19 -11.54
N LEU A 287 -15.14 -10.57 -12.17
CA LEU A 287 -15.68 -11.94 -12.06
C LEU A 287 -14.72 -12.98 -12.66
N SER A 288 -14.06 -12.64 -13.76
CA SER A 288 -13.08 -13.50 -14.45
C SER A 288 -11.63 -13.22 -14.09
N PHE A 289 -11.35 -12.14 -13.34
CA PHE A 289 -10.01 -11.75 -12.96
C PHE A 289 -9.43 -12.72 -11.92
N ASN A 290 -8.38 -13.46 -12.32
CA ASN A 290 -7.68 -14.43 -11.49
C ASN A 290 -6.17 -14.20 -11.61
N PRO A 291 -5.61 -13.22 -10.89
CA PRO A 291 -4.18 -12.95 -10.92
C PRO A 291 -3.38 -14.13 -10.34
N VAL A 292 -2.17 -14.31 -10.85
CA VAL A 292 -1.29 -15.41 -10.44
C VAL A 292 -0.45 -14.96 -9.25
N ARG A 293 -0.53 -15.71 -8.15
CA ARG A 293 0.32 -15.47 -6.98
C ARG A 293 1.76 -15.87 -7.28
N LYS A 294 2.66 -14.91 -7.27
CA LYS A 294 4.09 -15.13 -7.47
C LYS A 294 4.78 -15.35 -6.11
N THR A 295 5.90 -16.07 -6.13
CA THR A 295 6.76 -16.32 -4.97
C THR A 295 8.12 -15.66 -5.18
N THR A 296 8.90 -15.53 -4.11
CA THR A 296 10.25 -14.96 -4.15
C THR A 296 11.30 -15.86 -4.83
N HIS A 297 10.98 -17.15 -5.09
CA HIS A 297 11.92 -18.12 -5.71
C HIS A 297 11.56 -18.51 -7.15
N GLY A 298 10.72 -17.77 -7.83
CA GLY A 298 10.24 -18.12 -9.18
C GLY A 298 10.13 -16.93 -10.12
N GLY A 299 11.14 -16.72 -10.96
CA GLY A 299 11.07 -15.85 -12.12
C GLY A 299 12.10 -14.74 -12.13
N GLY A 300 13.25 -15.01 -12.79
CA GLY A 300 14.26 -13.99 -13.06
C GLY A 300 13.69 -12.82 -13.85
N GLY A 301 13.52 -11.71 -13.17
CA GLY A 301 13.40 -10.41 -13.80
C GLY A 301 14.80 -9.83 -13.91
N THR A 302 15.33 -9.72 -15.14
CA THR A 302 16.58 -9.01 -15.42
C THR A 302 16.35 -7.51 -15.18
N GLY A 303 16.45 -7.08 -13.93
CA GLY A 303 16.60 -5.69 -13.59
C GLY A 303 18.00 -5.23 -13.94
N ILE A 304 18.13 -4.21 -14.75
CA ILE A 304 19.42 -3.56 -15.00
C ILE A 304 19.78 -2.81 -13.72
N THR A 305 20.70 -3.37 -12.93
CA THR A 305 21.37 -2.67 -11.84
C THR A 305 22.43 -1.76 -12.48
N LEU A 306 22.36 -0.46 -12.24
CA LEU A 306 23.40 0.50 -12.62
C LEU A 306 24.12 0.97 -11.38
#